data_2dd3f7b97d8ad8138df6224cc2feecdb
#
_entry.id   2dd3f7b97d8ad8138df6224cc2feecdb
#
_cell.length_a   1.000
_cell.length_b   1.000
_cell.length_c   1.000
_cell.angle_alpha   90.00
_cell.angle_beta   90.00
_cell.angle_gamma   90.00
#
_symmetry.space_group_name_H-M   'P 1'
#
loop_
_entity.id
_entity.type
_entity.pdbx_description
1 polymer ?
#
loop_
_entity_poly.entity_id
_entity_poly.type
_entity_poly.pdbx_seq_one_letter_code
_entity_poly.pdbx_strand_id
1 'polypeptide(L)'
;MTLAPDSRKRFSIAQCEGVEFEGNPDTVTVRYASGAEQVEVTGEGGKFTLPLSTMPELLDVSWLMQGVTVSAQIEVVAARYCTVEDVRAYRADENLLETVDDATIQDAIDRAEHVIESEAHRVFQPVLMRGVTDRPNCRTSSLVFLGEFTASDMRSVVSAKDQDGNPVNLCVCNSVLLDVRDLGVSKFAKVVVECGMKPTPPEVKSAVVSLAAWYLTDHAMPDNATSASTDLGFMRFVVGGVDGAATSIPDVNALIERYGLQDYKVR
;
A
#
# COMPACT_ATOMS: atom_id res chain seq x y z
N MET A 1 7.87 16.33 -0.46
CA MET A 1 6.98 15.45 -1.25
C MET A 1 5.59 16.05 -1.28
N THR A 2 5.03 16.24 -2.48
CA THR A 2 3.74 16.93 -2.66
C THR A 2 2.62 15.91 -2.89
N LEU A 3 1.53 16.00 -2.12
CA LEU A 3 0.32 15.22 -2.31
C LEU A 3 -0.59 15.89 -3.36
N ALA A 4 -0.98 15.12 -4.36
CA ALA A 4 -1.99 15.52 -5.34
C ALA A 4 -3.40 15.08 -4.90
N PRO A 5 -4.47 15.74 -5.39
CA PRO A 5 -5.84 15.28 -5.21
C PRO A 5 -6.01 13.82 -5.68
N ASP A 6 -6.89 13.09 -5.00
CA ASP A 6 -7.24 11.68 -5.27
C ASP A 6 -6.04 10.71 -5.24
N SER A 7 -4.88 11.16 -4.74
CA SER A 7 -3.71 10.32 -4.58
C SER A 7 -3.80 9.46 -3.31
N ARG A 8 -3.14 8.30 -3.37
CA ARG A 8 -2.84 7.47 -2.20
C ARG A 8 -1.34 7.31 -2.11
N LYS A 9 -0.78 7.67 -0.98
CA LYS A 9 0.67 7.62 -0.73
C LYS A 9 0.95 6.92 0.59
N ARG A 10 2.07 6.21 0.65
CA ARG A 10 2.52 5.55 1.86
C ARG A 10 3.68 6.34 2.47
N PHE A 11 3.60 6.60 3.77
CA PHE A 11 4.62 7.29 4.55
C PHE A 11 5.07 6.42 5.72
N SER A 12 6.34 6.48 6.06
CA SER A 12 6.77 6.14 7.40
C SER A 12 6.47 7.30 8.36
N ILE A 13 6.50 7.04 9.66
CA ILE A 13 6.24 8.10 10.66
C ILE A 13 7.17 9.31 10.48
N ALA A 14 8.42 9.07 10.11
CA ALA A 14 9.40 10.14 9.88
C ALA A 14 9.09 11.01 8.65
N GLN A 15 8.35 10.48 7.68
CA GLN A 15 7.97 11.19 6.45
C GLN A 15 6.69 12.02 6.59
N CYS A 16 6.00 11.93 7.71
CA CYS A 16 4.81 12.73 7.98
C CYS A 16 5.13 14.18 8.39
N GLU A 17 6.39 14.52 8.48
CA GLU A 17 6.88 15.89 8.67
C GLU A 17 7.24 16.52 7.31
N GLY A 18 6.89 17.81 7.15
CA GLY A 18 7.21 18.56 5.93
C GLY A 18 6.43 18.12 4.69
N VAL A 19 5.22 17.56 4.88
CA VAL A 19 4.34 17.19 3.78
C VAL A 19 3.83 18.44 3.08
N GLU A 20 3.84 18.45 1.77
CA GLU A 20 3.32 19.52 0.92
C GLU A 20 2.05 19.04 0.21
N PHE A 21 1.16 19.98 -0.11
CA PHE A 21 -0.10 19.68 -0.82
C PHE A 21 -0.20 20.51 -2.09
N GLU A 22 -0.69 19.90 -3.15
CA GLU A 22 -0.94 20.63 -4.40
C GLU A 22 -1.94 21.77 -4.15
N GLY A 23 -1.66 22.94 -4.75
CA GLY A 23 -2.44 24.16 -4.54
C GLY A 23 -2.03 24.97 -3.31
N ASN A 24 -1.03 24.54 -2.53
CA ASN A 24 -0.48 25.24 -1.37
C ASN A 24 -1.56 25.77 -0.40
N PRO A 25 -2.41 24.92 0.18
CA PRO A 25 -3.43 25.36 1.12
C PRO A 25 -2.81 25.95 2.40
N ASP A 26 -3.53 26.83 3.10
CA ASP A 26 -3.12 27.32 4.41
C ASP A 26 -3.40 26.28 5.51
N THR A 27 -4.47 25.49 5.33
CA THR A 27 -4.91 24.48 6.30
C THR A 27 -5.33 23.20 5.60
N VAL A 28 -5.12 22.08 6.27
CA VAL A 28 -5.60 20.76 5.86
C VAL A 28 -6.38 20.11 7.00
N THR A 29 -7.37 19.34 6.66
CA THR A 29 -8.17 18.58 7.62
C THR A 29 -7.77 17.12 7.55
N VAL A 30 -7.38 16.54 8.68
CA VAL A 30 -6.94 15.16 8.81
C VAL A 30 -7.98 14.37 9.58
N ARG A 31 -8.44 13.26 9.02
CA ARG A 31 -9.35 12.30 9.66
C ARG A 31 -8.69 10.94 9.77
N TYR A 32 -8.68 10.37 10.95
CA TYR A 32 -8.11 9.05 11.22
C TYR A 32 -9.11 7.92 10.92
N ALA A 33 -8.64 6.86 10.28
CA ALA A 33 -9.45 5.67 10.05
C ALA A 33 -9.76 4.90 11.34
N SER A 34 -8.84 4.93 12.30
CA SER A 34 -9.03 4.32 13.62
C SER A 34 -10.25 4.87 14.40
N GLY A 35 -10.87 5.93 13.88
CA GLY A 35 -12.06 6.55 14.48
C GLY A 35 -11.75 7.66 15.46
N ALA A 36 -10.50 8.10 15.51
CA ALA A 36 -10.09 9.30 16.24
C ALA A 36 -10.71 10.59 15.67
N GLU A 37 -10.50 11.67 16.36
CA GLU A 37 -11.06 12.96 15.99
C GLU A 37 -10.52 13.48 14.66
N GLN A 38 -11.28 14.34 14.03
CA GLN A 38 -10.83 15.12 12.90
C GLN A 38 -10.00 16.30 13.43
N VAL A 39 -8.80 16.47 12.88
CA VAL A 39 -7.86 17.53 13.30
C VAL A 39 -7.63 18.47 12.12
N GLU A 40 -7.65 19.77 12.40
CA GLU A 40 -7.25 20.80 11.45
C GLU A 40 -5.77 21.16 11.69
N VAL A 41 -4.97 21.12 10.64
CA VAL A 41 -3.52 21.38 10.70
C VAL A 41 -3.21 22.57 9.83
N THR A 42 -2.46 23.53 10.37
CA THR A 42 -1.98 24.70 9.65
C THR A 42 -0.54 24.48 9.19
N GLY A 43 -0.25 24.81 7.94
CA GLY A 43 1.08 24.70 7.38
C GLY A 43 1.97 25.90 7.69
N GLU A 44 3.25 25.65 7.85
CA GLU A 44 4.26 26.71 7.96
C GLU A 44 5.11 26.70 6.66
N GLY A 45 5.03 27.79 5.89
CA GLY A 45 5.75 27.90 4.61
C GLY A 45 5.33 26.85 3.57
N GLY A 46 4.04 26.43 3.59
CA GLY A 46 3.49 25.41 2.70
C GLY A 46 3.80 23.95 3.09
N LYS A 47 4.47 23.77 4.24
CA LYS A 47 4.79 22.44 4.78
C LYS A 47 3.96 22.13 6.01
N PHE A 48 3.50 20.88 6.10
CA PHE A 48 2.63 20.40 7.16
C PHE A 48 3.30 19.27 7.92
N THR A 49 3.14 19.29 9.25
CA THR A 49 3.45 18.14 10.09
C THR A 49 2.14 17.47 10.47
N LEU A 50 1.89 16.29 9.93
CA LEU A 50 0.65 15.58 10.18
C LEU A 50 0.69 14.90 11.55
N PRO A 51 -0.31 15.13 12.41
CA PRO A 51 -0.35 14.53 13.72
C PRO A 51 -0.67 13.05 13.62
N LEU A 52 0.08 12.21 14.31
CA LEU A 52 -0.12 10.78 14.39
C LEU A 52 -0.41 10.35 15.82
N SER A 53 -1.48 9.60 16.01
CA SER A 53 -1.85 9.08 17.34
C SER A 53 -1.36 7.65 17.56
N THR A 54 -1.41 6.83 16.52
CA THR A 54 -1.05 5.41 16.57
C THR A 54 -0.44 4.96 15.25
N MET A 55 0.29 3.88 15.31
CA MET A 55 0.87 3.23 14.15
C MET A 55 0.47 1.75 14.10
N PRO A 56 0.09 1.21 12.94
CA PRO A 56 -0.19 1.86 11.66
C PRO A 56 -1.44 2.74 11.68
N GLU A 57 -1.58 3.64 10.69
CA GLU A 57 -2.76 4.50 10.57
C GLU A 57 -3.12 4.74 9.09
N LEU A 58 -4.37 5.05 8.83
CA LEU A 58 -4.84 5.47 7.53
C LEU A 58 -5.53 6.83 7.68
N LEU A 59 -4.97 7.84 7.03
CA LEU A 59 -5.43 9.21 7.11
C LEU A 59 -6.20 9.58 5.84
N ASP A 60 -7.42 10.11 6.01
CA ASP A 60 -8.06 10.90 4.96
C ASP A 60 -7.68 12.36 5.19
N VAL A 61 -7.03 12.95 4.22
CA VAL A 61 -6.64 14.36 4.27
C VAL A 61 -7.43 15.11 3.23
N SER A 62 -8.01 16.24 3.63
CA SER A 62 -8.77 17.10 2.73
C SER A 62 -8.35 18.55 2.87
N TRP A 63 -8.35 19.29 1.75
CA TRP A 63 -8.00 20.70 1.72
C TRP A 63 -8.79 21.43 0.64
N LEU A 64 -8.75 22.76 0.72
CA LEU A 64 -9.40 23.62 -0.27
C LEU A 64 -8.42 23.96 -1.39
N MET A 65 -8.75 23.63 -2.62
CA MET A 65 -7.99 23.98 -3.81
C MET A 65 -8.91 24.70 -4.81
N GLN A 66 -8.61 25.96 -5.12
CA GLN A 66 -9.40 26.80 -6.04
C GLN A 66 -10.92 26.84 -5.71
N GLY A 67 -11.26 26.83 -4.42
CA GLY A 67 -12.66 26.86 -3.95
C GLY A 67 -13.38 25.51 -3.95
N VAL A 68 -12.69 24.43 -4.29
CA VAL A 68 -13.22 23.05 -4.24
C VAL A 68 -12.49 22.27 -3.15
N THR A 69 -13.23 21.53 -2.32
CA THR A 69 -12.61 20.60 -1.36
C THR A 69 -12.14 19.36 -2.10
N VAL A 70 -10.84 19.11 -2.04
CA VAL A 70 -10.19 17.92 -2.58
C VAL A 70 -9.68 17.05 -1.44
N SER A 71 -9.40 15.78 -1.70
CA SER A 71 -8.94 14.82 -0.70
C SER A 71 -7.86 13.90 -1.24
N ALA A 72 -7.07 13.35 -0.33
CA ALA A 72 -6.11 12.29 -0.61
C ALA A 72 -6.05 11.32 0.58
N GLN A 73 -5.45 10.15 0.37
CA GLN A 73 -5.23 9.17 1.42
C GLN A 73 -3.74 9.01 1.72
N ILE A 74 -3.42 8.91 3.00
CA ILE A 74 -2.08 8.63 3.49
C ILE A 74 -2.12 7.35 4.32
N GLU A 75 -1.40 6.36 3.86
CA GLU A 75 -1.08 5.16 4.62
C GLU A 75 0.16 5.43 5.47
N VAL A 76 0.03 5.38 6.79
CA VAL A 76 1.16 5.52 7.70
C VAL A 76 1.58 4.15 8.20
N VAL A 77 2.84 3.82 7.99
CA VAL A 77 3.45 2.55 8.41
C VAL A 77 4.61 2.80 9.37
N ALA A 78 4.98 1.78 10.15
CA ALA A 78 6.10 1.89 11.09
C ALA A 78 7.43 2.18 10.36
N ALA A 79 7.68 1.46 9.27
CA ALA A 79 8.82 1.66 8.39
C ALA A 79 8.44 1.20 6.99
N ARG A 80 9.04 1.83 5.96
CA ARG A 80 8.94 1.35 4.58
C ARG A 80 9.73 0.06 4.41
N TYR A 81 9.48 -0.70 3.35
CA TYR A 81 10.29 -1.91 3.06
C TYR A 81 11.74 -1.57 2.80
N CYS A 82 12.02 -0.44 2.16
CA CYS A 82 13.36 0.09 1.96
C CYS A 82 13.37 1.62 1.99
N THR A 83 14.57 2.20 1.99
CA THR A 83 14.81 3.64 1.94
C THR A 83 15.42 4.04 0.60
N VAL A 84 15.48 5.35 0.34
CA VAL A 84 16.19 5.91 -0.82
C VAL A 84 17.66 5.49 -0.81
N GLU A 85 18.29 5.49 0.37
CA GLU A 85 19.68 5.07 0.54
C GLU A 85 19.89 3.59 0.22
N ASP A 86 18.94 2.73 0.55
CA ASP A 86 19.00 1.31 0.21
C ASP A 86 19.00 1.11 -1.32
N VAL A 87 18.18 1.88 -2.04
CA VAL A 87 18.13 1.84 -3.51
C VAL A 87 19.41 2.42 -4.12
N ARG A 88 19.93 3.53 -3.59
CA ARG A 88 21.22 4.09 -4.02
C ARG A 88 22.40 3.16 -3.80
N ALA A 89 22.39 2.40 -2.70
CA ALA A 89 23.41 1.41 -2.39
C ALA A 89 23.35 0.17 -3.28
N TYR A 90 22.23 -0.06 -3.96
CA TYR A 90 22.07 -1.19 -4.87
C TYR A 90 22.90 -0.94 -6.12
N ARG A 91 23.87 -1.84 -6.40
CA ARG A 91 24.84 -1.70 -7.50
C ARG A 91 25.58 -0.34 -7.49
N ALA A 92 25.99 0.11 -6.30
CA ALA A 92 26.68 1.37 -6.12
C ALA A 92 27.99 1.49 -6.94
N ASP A 93 28.61 0.35 -7.27
CA ASP A 93 29.78 0.23 -8.14
C ASP A 93 29.51 0.65 -9.60
N GLU A 94 28.25 0.61 -10.03
CA GLU A 94 27.84 1.03 -11.38
C GLU A 94 27.49 2.54 -11.46
N ASN A 95 27.37 3.22 -10.33
CA ASN A 95 27.03 4.66 -10.18
C ASN A 95 25.76 5.10 -10.94
N LEU A 96 24.87 4.16 -11.25
CA LEU A 96 23.71 4.37 -12.10
C LEU A 96 22.69 5.33 -11.52
N LEU A 97 22.64 5.44 -10.18
CA LEU A 97 21.58 6.20 -9.46
C LEU A 97 22.12 7.46 -8.76
N GLU A 98 23.40 7.82 -8.92
CA GLU A 98 23.99 8.99 -8.25
C GLU A 98 23.32 10.31 -8.63
N THR A 99 22.90 10.45 -9.88
CA THR A 99 22.30 11.68 -10.41
C THR A 99 20.79 11.75 -10.33
N VAL A 100 20.13 10.65 -9.90
CA VAL A 100 18.67 10.60 -9.76
C VAL A 100 18.28 11.30 -8.47
N ASP A 101 17.29 12.19 -8.52
CA ASP A 101 16.80 12.88 -7.34
C ASP A 101 16.00 11.94 -6.40
N ASP A 102 15.96 12.30 -5.10
CA ASP A 102 15.33 11.47 -4.07
C ASP A 102 13.83 11.29 -4.30
N ALA A 103 13.15 12.28 -4.89
CA ALA A 103 11.71 12.19 -5.15
C ALA A 103 11.43 11.15 -6.25
N THR A 104 12.23 11.13 -7.29
CA THR A 104 12.12 10.11 -8.35
C THR A 104 12.42 8.71 -7.83
N ILE A 105 13.42 8.56 -6.96
CA ILE A 105 13.70 7.26 -6.30
C ILE A 105 12.52 6.85 -5.41
N GLN A 106 11.95 7.79 -4.65
CA GLN A 106 10.80 7.50 -3.79
C GLN A 106 9.57 7.05 -4.59
N ASP A 107 9.30 7.68 -5.74
CA ASP A 107 8.20 7.27 -6.62
C ASP A 107 8.44 5.86 -7.21
N ALA A 108 9.69 5.51 -7.51
CA ALA A 108 10.05 4.16 -7.95
C ALA A 108 9.86 3.12 -6.83
N ILE A 109 10.18 3.46 -5.58
CA ILE A 109 9.91 2.62 -4.40
C ILE A 109 8.40 2.42 -4.22
N ASP A 110 7.60 3.50 -4.27
CA ASP A 110 6.15 3.45 -4.15
C ASP A 110 5.54 2.51 -5.20
N ARG A 111 6.01 2.62 -6.43
CA ARG A 111 5.59 1.75 -7.54
C ARG A 111 5.98 0.29 -7.31
N ALA A 112 7.21 0.04 -6.85
CA ALA A 112 7.71 -1.32 -6.60
C ALA A 112 6.93 -2.01 -5.46
N GLU A 113 6.69 -1.30 -4.35
CA GLU A 113 5.88 -1.80 -3.24
C GLU A 113 4.47 -2.15 -3.71
N HIS A 114 3.83 -1.25 -4.44
CA HIS A 114 2.48 -1.47 -4.95
C HIS A 114 2.39 -2.68 -5.88
N VAL A 115 3.33 -2.85 -6.80
CA VAL A 115 3.35 -3.99 -7.73
C VAL A 115 3.54 -5.30 -6.97
N ILE A 116 4.49 -5.37 -6.04
CA ILE A 116 4.74 -6.59 -5.27
C ILE A 116 3.53 -6.96 -4.41
N GLU A 117 2.91 -6.00 -3.73
CA GLU A 117 1.73 -6.24 -2.88
C GLU A 117 0.51 -6.63 -3.72
N SER A 118 0.29 -5.95 -4.85
CA SER A 118 -0.84 -6.20 -5.76
C SER A 118 -0.75 -7.60 -6.37
N GLU A 119 0.41 -7.97 -6.89
CA GLU A 119 0.61 -9.27 -7.54
C GLU A 119 0.64 -10.43 -6.53
N ALA A 120 1.15 -10.19 -5.32
CA ALA A 120 1.10 -11.16 -4.24
C ALA A 120 -0.30 -11.24 -3.58
N HIS A 121 -1.22 -10.31 -3.88
CA HIS A 121 -2.50 -10.15 -3.18
C HIS A 121 -2.32 -10.09 -1.65
N ARG A 122 -1.24 -9.48 -1.18
CA ARG A 122 -0.82 -9.52 0.21
C ARG A 122 0.02 -8.30 0.58
N VAL A 123 -0.20 -7.80 1.79
CA VAL A 123 0.65 -6.77 2.39
C VAL A 123 1.64 -7.41 3.34
N PHE A 124 2.91 -7.03 3.25
CA PHE A 124 4.00 -7.66 4.01
C PHE A 124 4.38 -6.90 5.29
N GLN A 125 3.65 -5.87 5.64
CA GLN A 125 3.83 -5.11 6.88
C GLN A 125 2.46 -4.71 7.44
N PRO A 126 2.37 -4.39 8.74
CA PRO A 126 1.11 -3.94 9.33
C PRO A 126 0.63 -2.63 8.69
N VAL A 127 -0.59 -2.66 8.16
CA VAL A 127 -1.32 -1.51 7.60
C VAL A 127 -2.76 -1.52 8.07
N LEU A 128 -3.42 -0.36 8.07
CA LEU A 128 -4.86 -0.29 8.24
C LEU A 128 -5.56 -0.33 6.88
N MET A 129 -6.56 -1.17 6.79
CA MET A 129 -7.45 -1.29 5.64
C MET A 129 -8.88 -1.00 6.01
N ARG A 130 -9.59 -0.32 5.13
CA ARG A 130 -11.04 -0.12 5.21
C ARG A 130 -11.76 -1.09 4.32
N GLY A 131 -12.92 -1.50 4.76
CA GLY A 131 -13.82 -2.30 3.94
C GLY A 131 -15.24 -2.27 4.45
N VAL A 132 -16.08 -2.94 3.71
CA VAL A 132 -17.49 -3.12 4.04
C VAL A 132 -17.75 -4.62 4.05
N THR A 133 -18.33 -5.12 5.14
CA THR A 133 -18.72 -6.53 5.21
C THR A 133 -19.91 -6.78 4.28
N ASP A 134 -20.00 -7.99 3.77
CA ASP A 134 -21.26 -8.45 3.18
C ASP A 134 -22.35 -8.49 4.25
N ARG A 135 -23.59 -8.53 3.78
CA ARG A 135 -24.74 -8.70 4.68
C ARG A 135 -24.83 -10.16 5.10
N PRO A 136 -24.76 -10.47 6.41
CA PRO A 136 -24.93 -11.83 6.87
C PRO A 136 -26.33 -12.32 6.51
N ASN A 137 -26.41 -13.53 6.00
CA ASN A 137 -27.66 -14.24 5.92
C ASN A 137 -27.82 -15.12 7.17
N CYS A 138 -29.03 -15.60 7.44
CA CYS A 138 -29.36 -16.40 8.65
C CYS A 138 -28.54 -17.70 8.80
N ARG A 139 -27.67 -18.04 7.85
CA ARG A 139 -26.88 -19.28 7.85
C ARG A 139 -25.38 -19.04 7.99
N THR A 140 -24.90 -17.81 7.88
CA THR A 140 -23.47 -17.48 7.98
C THR A 140 -23.17 -16.73 9.27
N SER A 141 -22.29 -17.29 10.08
CA SER A 141 -21.80 -16.65 11.31
C SER A 141 -20.49 -15.87 11.10
N SER A 142 -19.87 -16.01 9.94
CA SER A 142 -18.61 -15.32 9.61
C SER A 142 -18.59 -14.97 8.14
N LEU A 143 -17.99 -13.83 7.81
CA LEU A 143 -17.93 -13.32 6.47
C LEU A 143 -16.47 -12.99 6.09
N VAL A 144 -16.21 -13.08 4.79
CA VAL A 144 -14.96 -12.59 4.23
C VAL A 144 -14.98 -11.07 4.28
N PHE A 145 -13.89 -10.48 4.71
CA PHE A 145 -13.70 -9.05 4.61
C PHE A 145 -13.46 -8.66 3.15
N LEU A 146 -14.20 -7.67 2.68
CA LEU A 146 -14.08 -7.13 1.33
C LEU A 146 -13.31 -5.82 1.40
N GLY A 147 -12.00 -5.90 1.36
CA GLY A 147 -11.10 -4.75 1.17
C GLY A 147 -10.62 -4.65 -0.26
N GLU A 148 -9.76 -3.66 -0.55
CA GLU A 148 -9.13 -3.49 -1.87
C GLU A 148 -8.25 -4.68 -2.27
N PHE A 149 -7.63 -5.32 -1.28
CA PHE A 149 -7.04 -6.64 -1.40
C PHE A 149 -7.98 -7.60 -0.70
N THR A 150 -8.32 -8.72 -1.27
CA THR A 150 -9.03 -9.78 -0.55
C THR A 150 -8.29 -9.96 0.75
N ALA A 151 -8.87 -9.53 1.87
CA ALA A 151 -8.13 -9.24 3.09
C ALA A 151 -7.41 -10.47 3.57
N SER A 152 -6.13 -10.43 3.37
CA SER A 152 -5.22 -11.47 3.81
C SER A 152 -4.50 -10.98 5.05
N ASP A 153 -4.20 -11.90 5.93
CA ASP A 153 -3.42 -11.62 7.12
C ASP A 153 -4.09 -10.59 8.05
N MET A 154 -5.45 -10.64 8.16
CA MET A 154 -6.17 -9.85 9.15
C MET A 154 -5.72 -10.22 10.57
N ARG A 155 -5.47 -9.20 11.39
CA ARG A 155 -4.90 -9.34 12.72
C ARG A 155 -5.86 -8.90 13.80
N SER A 156 -6.45 -7.73 13.62
CA SER A 156 -7.39 -7.15 14.57
C SER A 156 -8.40 -6.26 13.89
N VAL A 157 -9.58 -6.12 14.47
CA VAL A 157 -10.55 -5.10 14.11
C VAL A 157 -10.24 -3.86 14.95
N VAL A 158 -9.89 -2.75 14.28
CA VAL A 158 -9.61 -1.48 14.93
C VAL A 158 -10.89 -0.71 15.20
N SER A 159 -11.79 -0.67 14.23
CA SER A 159 -13.13 -0.11 14.41
C SER A 159 -14.13 -0.79 13.48
N ALA A 160 -15.38 -0.89 13.95
CA ALA A 160 -16.48 -1.34 13.13
C ALA A 160 -17.73 -0.55 13.47
N LYS A 161 -18.47 -0.11 12.45
CA LYS A 161 -19.74 0.62 12.58
C LYS A 161 -20.76 0.03 11.64
N ASP A 162 -21.98 -0.15 12.11
CA ASP A 162 -23.09 -0.59 11.27
C ASP A 162 -23.50 0.51 10.25
N GLN A 163 -24.47 0.19 9.42
CA GLN A 163 -25.01 1.12 8.43
C GLN A 163 -25.58 2.41 9.03
N ASP A 164 -26.01 2.36 10.30
CA ASP A 164 -26.58 3.49 11.05
C ASP A 164 -25.50 4.30 11.80
N GLY A 165 -24.23 3.86 11.72
CA GLY A 165 -23.08 4.50 12.36
C GLY A 165 -22.83 4.06 13.79
N ASN A 166 -23.61 3.09 14.32
CA ASN A 166 -23.41 2.59 15.67
C ASN A 166 -22.20 1.65 15.71
N PRO A 167 -21.43 1.65 16.81
CA PRO A 167 -20.32 0.74 16.96
C PRO A 167 -20.82 -0.71 17.06
N VAL A 168 -20.11 -1.62 16.38
CA VAL A 168 -20.39 -3.06 16.40
C VAL A 168 -19.14 -3.79 16.84
N ASN A 169 -19.30 -4.81 17.68
CA ASN A 169 -18.17 -5.62 18.11
C ASN A 169 -17.97 -6.78 17.13
N LEU A 170 -16.96 -6.65 16.26
CA LEU A 170 -16.56 -7.69 15.32
C LEU A 170 -15.17 -8.21 15.70
N CYS A 171 -14.96 -9.50 15.51
CA CYS A 171 -13.69 -10.16 15.82
C CYS A 171 -13.10 -10.83 14.58
N VAL A 172 -11.78 -10.90 14.53
CA VAL A 172 -11.08 -11.69 13.51
C VAL A 172 -11.17 -13.16 13.89
N CYS A 173 -11.80 -13.96 13.04
CA CYS A 173 -11.87 -15.41 13.20
C CYS A 173 -10.58 -16.11 12.77
N ASN A 174 -10.07 -15.68 11.63
CA ASN A 174 -8.80 -16.12 11.05
C ASN A 174 -8.26 -15.04 10.11
N SER A 175 -7.16 -15.32 9.42
CA SER A 175 -6.49 -14.34 8.57
C SER A 175 -7.34 -13.72 7.45
N VAL A 176 -8.52 -14.27 7.16
CA VAL A 176 -9.39 -13.82 6.05
C VAL A 176 -10.87 -13.68 6.43
N LEU A 177 -11.27 -14.06 7.63
CA LEU A 177 -12.68 -14.07 8.05
C LEU A 177 -12.93 -13.23 9.30
N LEU A 178 -13.97 -12.41 9.25
CA LEU A 178 -14.53 -11.72 10.40
C LEU A 178 -15.73 -12.48 10.97
N ASP A 179 -15.81 -12.54 12.29
CA ASP A 179 -17.01 -12.99 12.99
C ASP A 179 -17.98 -11.80 13.07
N VAL A 180 -19.13 -11.97 12.46
CA VAL A 180 -20.18 -10.95 12.36
C VAL A 180 -21.47 -11.35 13.09
N ARG A 181 -21.39 -12.26 14.06
CA ARG A 181 -22.58 -12.73 14.80
C ARG A 181 -23.35 -11.61 15.49
N ASP A 182 -22.65 -10.57 15.92
CA ASP A 182 -23.26 -9.40 16.58
C ASP A 182 -23.85 -8.40 15.56
N LEU A 183 -23.59 -8.59 14.27
CA LEU A 183 -24.19 -7.79 13.21
C LEU A 183 -25.56 -8.37 12.85
N GLY A 184 -26.62 -7.60 13.01
CA GLY A 184 -27.98 -8.05 12.70
C GLY A 184 -28.14 -8.56 11.27
N VAL A 185 -29.06 -9.50 11.07
CA VAL A 185 -29.37 -10.06 9.75
C VAL A 185 -29.66 -8.95 8.74
N SER A 186 -29.10 -9.09 7.54
CA SER A 186 -29.22 -8.12 6.44
C SER A 186 -28.57 -6.74 6.68
N LYS A 187 -27.83 -6.55 7.75
CA LYS A 187 -27.02 -5.36 7.98
C LYS A 187 -25.60 -5.56 7.44
N PHE A 188 -24.95 -4.46 7.04
CA PHE A 188 -23.52 -4.46 6.76
C PHE A 188 -22.79 -3.57 7.77
N ALA A 189 -21.50 -3.80 7.92
CA ALA A 189 -20.65 -2.94 8.73
C ALA A 189 -19.52 -2.35 7.89
N LYS A 190 -19.23 -1.09 8.14
CA LYS A 190 -17.96 -0.46 7.71
C LYS A 190 -16.93 -0.82 8.76
N VAL A 191 -15.82 -1.39 8.31
CA VAL A 191 -14.78 -1.88 9.21
C VAL A 191 -13.43 -1.29 8.87
N VAL A 192 -12.61 -1.10 9.88
CA VAL A 192 -11.18 -0.82 9.77
C VAL A 192 -10.46 -1.96 10.45
N VAL A 193 -9.60 -2.64 9.73
CA VAL A 193 -8.83 -3.78 10.22
C VAL A 193 -7.34 -3.51 10.06
N GLU A 194 -6.55 -4.01 11.00
CA GLU A 194 -5.11 -4.14 10.84
C GLU A 194 -4.85 -5.43 10.07
N CYS A 195 -4.15 -5.30 8.94
CA CYS A 195 -3.74 -6.40 8.07
C CYS A 195 -2.22 -6.41 7.93
N GLY A 196 -1.69 -7.51 7.39
CA GLY A 196 -0.30 -7.64 6.99
C GLY A 196 0.49 -8.66 7.78
N MET A 197 1.59 -9.11 7.19
CA MET A 197 2.49 -10.09 7.79
C MET A 197 3.30 -9.48 8.95
N LYS A 198 3.59 -10.30 9.95
CA LYS A 198 4.52 -9.96 11.03
C LYS A 198 5.22 -11.23 11.51
N PRO A 199 6.55 -11.28 11.45
CA PRO A 199 7.45 -10.24 10.92
C PRO A 199 7.38 -10.12 9.39
N THR A 200 7.75 -8.96 8.86
CA THR A 200 7.95 -8.76 7.42
C THR A 200 9.09 -9.67 6.95
N PRO A 201 8.91 -10.47 5.89
CA PRO A 201 10.00 -11.30 5.37
C PRO A 201 11.15 -10.44 4.85
N PRO A 202 12.43 -10.77 5.19
CA PRO A 202 13.57 -9.94 4.80
C PRO A 202 13.77 -9.89 3.27
N GLU A 203 13.34 -10.92 2.55
CA GLU A 203 13.40 -10.98 1.09
C GLU A 203 12.58 -9.90 0.40
N VAL A 204 11.53 -9.39 1.04
CA VAL A 204 10.68 -8.31 0.50
C VAL A 204 11.49 -7.04 0.31
N LYS A 205 12.37 -6.69 1.27
CA LYS A 205 13.26 -5.54 1.13
C LYS A 205 14.11 -5.65 -0.15
N SER A 206 14.75 -6.78 -0.35
CA SER A 206 15.61 -7.00 -1.53
C SER A 206 14.82 -6.95 -2.83
N ALA A 207 13.59 -7.48 -2.85
CA ALA A 207 12.72 -7.44 -4.00
C ALA A 207 12.27 -6.01 -4.35
N VAL A 208 11.89 -5.22 -3.36
CA VAL A 208 11.50 -3.82 -3.57
C VAL A 208 12.68 -3.01 -4.09
N VAL A 209 13.87 -3.15 -3.47
CA VAL A 209 15.08 -2.44 -3.89
C VAL A 209 15.44 -2.78 -5.34
N SER A 210 15.48 -4.06 -5.69
CA SER A 210 15.84 -4.47 -7.06
C SER A 210 14.81 -4.02 -8.10
N LEU A 211 13.53 -4.05 -7.76
CA LEU A 211 12.48 -3.60 -8.68
C LEU A 211 12.45 -2.08 -8.82
N ALA A 212 12.65 -1.33 -7.74
CA ALA A 212 12.77 0.13 -7.79
C ALA A 212 14.00 0.56 -8.61
N ALA A 213 15.15 -0.06 -8.38
CA ALA A 213 16.35 0.21 -9.16
C ALA A 213 16.15 -0.13 -10.66
N TRP A 214 15.43 -1.20 -10.94
CA TRP A 214 15.09 -1.57 -12.33
C TRP A 214 14.24 -0.48 -13.01
N TYR A 215 13.28 0.12 -12.33
CA TYR A 215 12.47 1.22 -12.89
C TYR A 215 13.28 2.50 -13.16
N LEU A 216 14.41 2.69 -12.52
CA LEU A 216 15.25 3.89 -12.61
C LEU A 216 16.39 3.74 -13.62
N THR A 217 16.63 2.53 -14.13
CA THR A 217 17.74 2.29 -15.06
C THR A 217 17.25 2.16 -16.49
N ASP A 218 18.00 2.74 -17.42
CA ASP A 218 17.78 2.50 -18.85
C ASP A 218 18.16 1.07 -19.21
N HIS A 219 17.24 0.36 -19.84
CA HIS A 219 17.49 -0.97 -20.34
C HIS A 219 17.90 -0.92 -21.80
N ALA A 220 19.02 -1.57 -22.14
CA ALA A 220 19.54 -1.66 -23.50
C ALA A 220 18.57 -2.32 -24.50
N MET A 221 17.51 -2.94 -23.97
CA MET A 221 16.48 -3.63 -24.74
C MET A 221 15.11 -2.97 -24.52
N PRO A 222 14.25 -2.94 -25.55
CA PRO A 222 12.87 -2.49 -25.36
C PRO A 222 12.16 -3.29 -24.27
N ASP A 223 11.35 -2.63 -23.45
CA ASP A 223 10.65 -3.22 -22.29
C ASP A 223 9.76 -4.43 -22.66
N ASN A 224 9.38 -4.55 -23.92
CA ASN A 224 8.55 -5.63 -24.46
C ASN A 224 9.33 -6.69 -25.26
N ALA A 225 10.67 -6.62 -25.29
CA ALA A 225 11.48 -7.61 -25.98
C ALA A 225 11.54 -8.92 -25.20
N THR A 226 10.98 -9.98 -25.74
CA THR A 226 10.99 -11.33 -25.13
C THR A 226 12.25 -12.13 -25.47
N SER A 227 13.00 -11.71 -26.46
CA SER A 227 14.21 -12.39 -26.90
C SER A 227 15.15 -11.47 -27.68
N ALA A 228 16.44 -11.78 -27.66
CA ALA A 228 17.44 -11.17 -28.53
C ALA A 228 18.38 -12.23 -29.10
N SER A 229 18.83 -11.99 -30.34
CA SER A 229 19.91 -12.74 -30.95
C SER A 229 21.19 -11.91 -30.83
N THR A 230 22.24 -12.51 -30.32
CA THR A 230 23.57 -11.90 -30.19
C THR A 230 24.58 -12.80 -30.86
N ASP A 231 25.80 -12.30 -31.05
CA ASP A 231 26.92 -13.09 -31.60
C ASP A 231 27.28 -14.32 -30.74
N LEU A 232 26.82 -14.32 -29.46
CA LEU A 232 27.03 -15.41 -28.50
C LEU A 232 25.85 -16.41 -28.45
N GLY A 233 24.77 -16.13 -29.18
CA GLY A 233 23.61 -16.99 -29.24
C GLY A 233 22.28 -16.26 -29.01
N PHE A 234 21.23 -17.08 -28.81
CA PHE A 234 19.87 -16.61 -28.58
C PHE A 234 19.60 -16.50 -27.07
N MET A 235 19.17 -15.33 -26.62
CA MET A 235 18.77 -15.07 -25.24
C MET A 235 17.27 -14.83 -25.16
N ARG A 236 16.62 -15.43 -24.16
CA ARG A 236 15.20 -15.18 -23.83
C ARG A 236 15.13 -14.35 -22.54
N PHE A 237 14.27 -13.35 -22.53
CA PHE A 237 14.06 -12.46 -21.39
C PHE A 237 12.73 -12.77 -20.71
N VAL A 238 12.68 -12.53 -19.42
CA VAL A 238 11.42 -12.47 -18.67
C VAL A 238 10.86 -11.05 -18.84
N VAL A 239 9.63 -10.97 -19.33
CA VAL A 239 8.93 -9.68 -19.50
C VAL A 239 7.71 -9.69 -18.60
N GLY A 240 7.56 -8.65 -17.77
CA GLY A 240 6.40 -8.50 -16.91
C GLY A 240 5.11 -8.49 -17.73
N GLY A 241 4.09 -9.23 -17.26
CA GLY A 241 2.80 -9.39 -17.94
C GLY A 241 2.80 -10.43 -19.07
N VAL A 242 3.93 -11.08 -19.35
CA VAL A 242 4.04 -12.12 -20.37
C VAL A 242 4.36 -13.47 -19.71
N ASP A 243 3.80 -14.55 -20.24
CA ASP A 243 3.99 -15.92 -19.74
C ASP A 243 3.69 -16.10 -18.23
N GLY A 244 2.83 -15.25 -17.64
CA GLY A 244 2.46 -15.30 -16.23
C GLY A 244 3.48 -14.65 -15.28
N ALA A 245 4.52 -14.01 -15.80
CA ALA A 245 5.48 -13.27 -14.98
C ALA A 245 4.89 -11.90 -14.58
N ALA A 246 4.84 -11.60 -13.27
CA ALA A 246 4.35 -10.33 -12.76
C ALA A 246 5.32 -9.17 -13.09
N THR A 247 6.63 -9.46 -13.04
CA THR A 247 7.69 -8.48 -13.28
C THR A 247 8.76 -9.03 -14.22
N SER A 248 9.66 -8.16 -14.68
CA SER A 248 10.82 -8.55 -15.48
C SER A 248 11.98 -9.12 -14.66
N ILE A 249 11.84 -9.21 -13.33
CA ILE A 249 12.89 -9.68 -12.43
C ILE A 249 12.51 -11.06 -11.87
N PRO A 250 13.26 -12.12 -12.22
CA PRO A 250 12.94 -13.49 -11.80
C PRO A 250 12.85 -13.67 -10.28
N ASP A 251 13.74 -13.04 -9.51
CA ASP A 251 13.75 -13.15 -8.06
C ASP A 251 12.51 -12.51 -7.41
N VAL A 252 12.02 -11.40 -7.99
CA VAL A 252 10.77 -10.76 -7.56
C VAL A 252 9.58 -11.66 -7.86
N ASN A 253 9.54 -12.28 -9.04
CA ASN A 253 8.48 -13.22 -9.39
C ASN A 253 8.49 -14.46 -8.48
N ALA A 254 9.65 -14.98 -8.13
CA ALA A 254 9.79 -16.11 -7.19
C ALA A 254 9.31 -15.72 -5.77
N LEU A 255 9.51 -14.48 -5.34
CA LEU A 255 8.97 -13.98 -4.08
C LEU A 255 7.45 -13.89 -4.14
N ILE A 256 6.91 -13.31 -5.22
CA ILE A 256 5.45 -13.19 -5.43
C ILE A 256 4.81 -14.58 -5.44
N GLU A 257 5.39 -15.54 -6.16
CA GLU A 257 4.90 -16.93 -6.20
C GLU A 257 4.94 -17.60 -4.81
N ARG A 258 6.04 -17.39 -4.07
CA ARG A 258 6.25 -18.00 -2.74
C ARG A 258 5.28 -17.48 -1.68
N TYR A 259 5.02 -16.20 -1.68
CA TYR A 259 4.21 -15.53 -0.64
C TYR A 259 2.82 -15.14 -1.12
N GLY A 260 2.58 -15.17 -2.44
CA GLY A 260 1.30 -14.80 -3.02
C GLY A 260 0.16 -15.69 -2.53
N LEU A 261 -0.96 -15.06 -2.28
CA LEU A 261 -2.18 -15.79 -2.01
C LEU A 261 -2.78 -16.23 -3.34
N GLN A 262 -3.00 -17.51 -3.49
CA GLN A 262 -3.79 -18.01 -4.61
C GLN A 262 -5.19 -17.42 -4.51
N ASP A 263 -5.70 -16.91 -5.64
CA ASP A 263 -7.09 -16.49 -5.75
C ASP A 263 -8.01 -17.58 -5.19
N TYR A 264 -8.50 -17.38 -3.98
CA TYR A 264 -9.59 -18.20 -3.47
C TYR A 264 -10.84 -17.80 -4.27
N LYS A 265 -11.01 -18.42 -5.44
CA LYS A 265 -12.30 -18.39 -6.11
C LYS A 265 -13.29 -19.04 -5.17
N VAL A 266 -14.01 -18.21 -4.43
CA VAL A 266 -15.20 -18.63 -3.72
C VAL A 266 -16.17 -19.13 -4.78
N ARG A 267 -16.32 -20.44 -4.92
CA ARG A 267 -17.32 -21.10 -5.77
C ARG A 267 -18.66 -21.09 -5.10
#